data_9ba6cb2905dc814d3512b3737d62b5aa
#
_entry.id   9ba6cb2905dc814d3512b3737d62b5aa
#
_cell.length_a   1.000
_cell.length_b   1.000
_cell.length_c   1.000
_cell.angle_alpha   90.00
_cell.angle_beta   90.00
_cell.angle_gamma   90.00
#
_symmetry.space_group_name_H-M   'P 1'
#
loop_
_entity.id
_entity.type
_entity.pdbx_description
1 polymer ?
#
loop_
_entity_poly.entity_id
_entity_poly.type
_entity_poly.pdbx_seq_one_letter_code
_entity_poly.pdbx_strand_id
1 'polypeptide(L)'
;MQIVESARTDFAAAQQNAALEDAKAKYIGKNGAITALMRGLAGLTPEQKRERGPAINKAKAQVEALLNARREELADAAMQAKLAAEAVDVTLPGRRIARGGIHPVIRTWTVSYTHLTLPTTSR
;
A
#
# COMPACT_ATOMS: atom_id res chain seq x y z
N MET A 1 -13.28 12.74 27.32
CA MET A 1 -12.68 13.59 26.26
C MET A 1 -11.15 13.56 26.30
N GLN A 2 -10.49 13.68 27.46
CA GLN A 2 -9.03 13.69 27.55
C GLN A 2 -8.30 12.48 26.93
N ILE A 3 -8.84 11.27 27.05
CA ILE A 3 -8.22 10.04 26.50
C ILE A 3 -8.16 10.05 24.96
N VAL A 4 -9.20 10.58 24.31
CA VAL A 4 -9.23 10.67 22.84
C VAL A 4 -8.22 11.70 22.32
N GLU A 5 -8.06 12.81 23.05
CA GLU A 5 -7.07 13.83 22.70
C GLU A 5 -5.63 13.35 22.92
N SER A 6 -5.37 12.68 24.06
CA SER A 6 -4.06 12.06 24.29
C SER A 6 -3.74 10.99 23.24
N ALA A 7 -4.72 10.17 22.87
CA ALA A 7 -4.54 9.18 21.81
C ALA A 7 -4.25 9.85 20.45
N ARG A 8 -4.92 10.95 20.15
CA ARG A 8 -4.68 11.72 18.93
C ARG A 8 -3.26 12.28 18.85
N THR A 9 -2.76 12.83 19.95
CA THR A 9 -1.38 13.36 20.02
C THR A 9 -0.36 12.25 19.90
N ASP A 10 -0.54 11.11 20.60
CA ASP A 10 0.37 9.98 20.56
C ASP A 10 0.40 9.32 19.16
N PHE A 11 -0.77 9.20 18.49
CA PHE A 11 -0.83 8.68 17.12
C PHE A 11 -0.23 9.63 16.10
N ALA A 12 -0.39 10.95 16.28
CA ALA A 12 0.23 11.93 15.41
C ALA A 12 1.76 11.96 15.56
N ALA A 13 2.27 11.70 16.77
CA ALA A 13 3.70 11.60 17.04
C ALA A 13 4.34 10.30 16.51
N ALA A 14 3.55 9.25 16.26
CA ALA A 14 4.03 7.99 15.75
C ALA A 14 4.44 8.12 14.26
N GLN A 15 5.72 7.97 13.98
CA GLN A 15 6.29 8.00 12.62
C GLN A 15 6.51 6.60 12.03
N GLN A 16 6.37 5.56 12.84
CA GLN A 16 6.59 4.18 12.44
C GLN A 16 5.43 3.29 12.90
N ASN A 17 5.15 2.24 12.14
CA ASN A 17 4.11 1.26 12.48
C ASN A 17 4.33 0.62 13.87
N ALA A 18 5.58 0.38 14.28
CA ALA A 18 5.87 -0.17 15.60
C ALA A 18 5.42 0.77 16.73
N ALA A 19 5.75 2.05 16.65
CA ALA A 19 5.34 3.06 17.63
C ALA A 19 3.81 3.22 17.65
N LEU A 20 3.15 3.04 16.52
CA LEU A 20 1.69 3.11 16.40
C LEU A 20 1.01 1.89 17.05
N GLU A 21 1.59 0.69 16.93
CA GLU A 21 1.09 -0.52 17.61
C GLU A 21 1.32 -0.45 19.13
N ASP A 22 2.44 0.13 19.59
CA ASP A 22 2.69 0.38 21.01
C ASP A 22 1.68 1.38 21.59
N ALA A 23 1.40 2.47 20.86
CA ALA A 23 0.36 3.42 21.24
C ALA A 23 -1.03 2.78 21.27
N LYS A 24 -1.36 1.92 20.30
CA LYS A 24 -2.60 1.14 20.30
C LYS A 24 -2.70 0.23 21.54
N ALA A 25 -1.62 -0.47 21.88
CA ALA A 25 -1.58 -1.33 23.07
C ALA A 25 -1.84 -0.55 24.38
N LYS A 26 -1.36 0.69 24.46
CA LYS A 26 -1.55 1.60 25.57
C LYS A 26 -3.02 2.03 25.77
N TYR A 27 -3.78 2.20 24.67
CA TYR A 27 -5.18 2.67 24.74
C TYR A 27 -6.21 1.55 24.62
N ILE A 28 -6.02 0.59 23.71
CA ILE A 28 -7.00 -0.45 23.36
C ILE A 28 -6.57 -1.83 23.87
N GLY A 29 -5.31 -2.02 24.28
CA GLY A 29 -4.77 -3.29 24.75
C GLY A 29 -5.49 -3.86 25.98
N LYS A 30 -5.12 -5.08 26.40
CA LYS A 30 -5.70 -5.76 27.57
C LYS A 30 -5.63 -4.92 28.86
N ASN A 31 -4.60 -4.10 29.02
CA ASN A 31 -4.40 -3.16 30.12
C ASN A 31 -4.55 -1.70 29.69
N GLY A 32 -5.17 -1.46 28.52
CA GLY A 32 -5.33 -0.13 27.97
C GLY A 32 -6.33 0.72 28.74
N ALA A 33 -6.19 2.04 28.60
CA ALA A 33 -7.03 3.01 29.31
C ALA A 33 -8.55 2.79 29.03
N ILE A 34 -8.92 2.48 27.80
CA ILE A 34 -10.32 2.22 27.42
C ILE A 34 -10.82 0.91 28.04
N THR A 35 -9.96 -0.12 28.07
CA THR A 35 -10.31 -1.41 28.68
C THR A 35 -10.45 -1.30 30.20
N ALA A 36 -9.64 -0.48 30.84
CA ALA A 36 -9.77 -0.18 32.27
C ALA A 36 -11.10 0.52 32.57
N LEU A 37 -11.51 1.48 31.73
CA LEU A 37 -12.84 2.11 31.85
C LEU A 37 -13.98 1.12 31.65
N MET A 38 -13.87 0.20 30.70
CA MET A 38 -14.87 -0.87 30.50
C MET A 38 -14.97 -1.82 31.70
N ARG A 39 -13.82 -2.18 32.28
CA ARG A 39 -13.81 -2.98 33.52
C ARG A 39 -14.47 -2.25 34.70
N GLY A 40 -14.21 -0.93 34.82
CA GLY A 40 -14.86 -0.07 35.80
C GLY A 40 -16.39 -0.04 35.67
N LEU A 41 -16.90 -0.13 34.43
CA LEU A 41 -18.34 -0.24 34.18
C LEU A 41 -18.96 -1.54 34.75
N ALA A 42 -18.18 -2.62 34.82
CA ALA A 42 -18.71 -3.91 35.29
C ALA A 42 -19.23 -3.85 36.73
N GLY A 43 -18.66 -2.99 37.60
CA GLY A 43 -19.06 -2.78 38.98
C GLY A 43 -20.16 -1.74 39.21
N LEU A 44 -20.64 -1.04 38.15
CA LEU A 44 -21.65 0.01 38.28
C LEU A 44 -23.07 -0.51 38.17
N THR A 45 -24.04 0.30 38.66
CA THR A 45 -25.47 0.02 38.54
C THR A 45 -25.92 -0.04 37.07
N PRO A 46 -26.98 -0.81 36.73
CA PRO A 46 -27.43 -0.96 35.34
C PRO A 46 -27.82 0.34 34.67
N GLU A 47 -28.31 1.32 35.41
CA GLU A 47 -28.67 2.65 34.90
C GLU A 47 -27.43 3.43 34.46
N GLN A 48 -26.39 3.47 35.29
CA GLN A 48 -25.13 4.11 34.98
C GLN A 48 -24.37 3.44 33.80
N LYS A 49 -24.57 2.11 33.64
CA LYS A 49 -24.04 1.38 32.46
C LYS A 49 -24.71 1.82 31.18
N ARG A 50 -26.00 2.08 31.20
CA ARG A 50 -26.76 2.56 30.02
C ARG A 50 -26.35 3.97 29.61
N GLU A 51 -26.00 4.82 30.56
CA GLU A 51 -25.55 6.18 30.26
C GLU A 51 -24.08 6.25 29.79
N ARG A 52 -23.17 5.55 30.46
CA ARG A 52 -21.74 5.62 30.22
C ARG A 52 -21.24 4.67 29.13
N GLY A 53 -21.93 3.54 28.92
CA GLY A 53 -21.58 2.54 27.92
C GLY A 53 -21.46 3.10 26.49
N PRO A 54 -22.48 3.81 25.99
CA PRO A 54 -22.43 4.40 24.68
C PRO A 54 -21.31 5.43 24.52
N ALA A 55 -21.02 6.23 25.56
CA ALA A 55 -19.94 7.21 25.54
C ALA A 55 -18.55 6.56 25.42
N ILE A 56 -18.31 5.45 26.12
CA ILE A 56 -17.06 4.71 26.04
C ILE A 56 -16.91 3.99 24.70
N ASN A 57 -18.01 3.41 24.20
CA ASN A 57 -18.00 2.78 22.87
C ASN A 57 -17.75 3.81 21.76
N LYS A 58 -18.32 5.01 21.86
CA LYS A 58 -18.04 6.10 20.93
C LYS A 58 -16.59 6.56 21.00
N ALA A 59 -16.01 6.68 22.20
CA ALA A 59 -14.60 7.02 22.37
C ALA A 59 -13.69 5.93 21.78
N LYS A 60 -14.02 4.64 22.00
CA LYS A 60 -13.30 3.51 21.40
C LYS A 60 -13.32 3.58 19.87
N ALA A 61 -14.50 3.76 19.28
CA ALA A 61 -14.66 3.86 17.83
C ALA A 61 -13.89 5.05 17.25
N GLN A 62 -13.84 6.19 17.95
CA GLN A 62 -13.05 7.34 17.54
C GLN A 62 -11.54 7.05 17.57
N VAL A 63 -11.05 6.40 18.61
CA VAL A 63 -9.63 6.02 18.71
C VAL A 63 -9.26 5.00 17.65
N GLU A 64 -10.12 4.02 17.36
CA GLU A 64 -9.91 3.05 16.27
C GLU A 64 -9.90 3.72 14.89
N ALA A 65 -10.80 4.67 14.65
CA ALA A 65 -10.82 5.43 13.41
C ALA A 65 -9.55 6.25 13.21
N LEU A 66 -9.09 6.95 14.24
CA LEU A 66 -7.82 7.71 14.20
C LEU A 66 -6.60 6.81 13.95
N LEU A 67 -6.57 5.65 14.58
CA LEU A 67 -5.52 4.66 14.38
C LEU A 67 -5.48 4.15 12.93
N ASN A 68 -6.64 3.80 12.38
CA ASN A 68 -6.73 3.30 11.01
C ASN A 68 -6.34 4.38 10.00
N ALA A 69 -6.81 5.60 10.16
CA ALA A 69 -6.41 6.73 9.30
C ALA A 69 -4.88 6.93 9.33
N ARG A 70 -4.27 6.91 10.51
CA ARG A 70 -2.82 7.07 10.63
C ARG A 70 -2.04 5.90 10.03
N ARG A 71 -2.57 4.68 10.14
CA ARG A 71 -1.97 3.49 9.52
C ARG A 71 -2.00 3.57 7.99
N GLU A 72 -3.09 4.05 7.40
CA GLU A 72 -3.22 4.28 5.97
C GLU A 72 -2.22 5.35 5.51
N GLU A 73 -2.13 6.49 6.20
CA GLU A 73 -1.15 7.53 5.89
C GLU A 73 0.30 7.02 5.90
N LEU A 74 0.67 6.22 6.90
CA LEU A 74 2.02 5.64 6.98
C LEU A 74 2.27 4.59 5.89
N ALA A 75 1.26 3.81 5.53
CA ALA A 75 1.33 2.84 4.45
C ALA A 75 1.49 3.53 3.09
N ASP A 76 0.74 4.59 2.84
CA ASP A 76 0.83 5.40 1.62
C ASP A 76 2.19 6.10 1.52
N ALA A 77 2.68 6.69 2.61
CA ALA A 77 4.00 7.30 2.65
C ALA A 77 5.11 6.29 2.35
N ALA A 78 5.04 5.09 2.93
CA ALA A 78 5.99 4.01 2.67
C ALA A 78 5.92 3.52 1.21
N MET A 79 4.71 3.42 0.65
CA MET A 79 4.49 3.07 -0.75
C MET A 79 5.09 4.13 -1.69
N GLN A 80 4.83 5.41 -1.44
CA GLN A 80 5.38 6.52 -2.23
C GLN A 80 6.91 6.56 -2.19
N ALA A 81 7.50 6.34 -1.00
CA ALA A 81 8.94 6.26 -0.84
C ALA A 81 9.54 5.09 -1.65
N LYS A 82 8.87 3.94 -1.62
CA LYS A 82 9.27 2.76 -2.40
C LYS A 82 9.17 3.01 -3.90
N LEU A 83 8.06 3.57 -4.38
CA LEU A 83 7.88 3.91 -5.79
C LEU A 83 8.92 4.92 -6.27
N ALA A 84 9.25 5.93 -5.45
CA ALA A 84 10.30 6.89 -5.78
C ALA A 84 11.70 6.25 -5.86
N ALA A 85 11.98 5.29 -4.97
CA ALA A 85 13.26 4.57 -4.98
C ALA A 85 13.38 3.57 -6.16
N GLU A 86 12.28 2.98 -6.59
CA GLU A 86 12.22 2.02 -7.69
C GLU A 86 11.91 2.68 -9.05
N ALA A 87 11.81 4.02 -9.10
CA ALA A 87 11.53 4.74 -10.34
C ALA A 87 12.66 4.52 -11.37
N VAL A 88 12.29 3.95 -12.52
CA VAL A 88 13.21 3.71 -13.63
C VAL A 88 12.90 4.69 -14.76
N ASP A 89 13.94 5.35 -15.26
CA ASP A 89 13.80 6.22 -16.42
C ASP A 89 13.57 5.39 -17.69
N VAL A 90 12.32 5.35 -18.14
CA VAL A 90 11.92 4.63 -19.35
C VAL A 90 12.17 5.40 -20.64
N THR A 91 12.67 6.65 -20.56
CA THR A 91 12.99 7.47 -21.73
C THR A 91 14.36 7.11 -22.32
N LEU A 92 15.18 6.37 -21.58
CA LEU A 92 16.46 5.89 -22.08
C LEU A 92 16.26 4.97 -23.28
N PRO A 93 17.01 5.19 -24.40
CA PRO A 93 16.90 4.33 -25.57
C PRO A 93 17.27 2.89 -25.20
N GLY A 94 16.41 1.96 -25.58
CA GLY A 94 16.65 0.53 -25.39
C GLY A 94 17.93 0.06 -26.09
N ARG A 95 18.44 -1.10 -25.70
CA ARG A 95 19.58 -1.72 -26.32
C ARG A 95 19.32 -1.87 -27.83
N ARG A 96 20.18 -1.30 -28.66
CA ARG A 96 20.08 -1.48 -30.12
C ARG A 96 20.19 -2.96 -30.45
N ILE A 97 19.13 -3.55 -30.96
CA ILE A 97 19.16 -4.89 -31.51
C ILE A 97 19.84 -4.77 -32.87
N ALA A 98 21.00 -5.39 -33.03
CA ALA A 98 21.64 -5.47 -34.34
C ALA A 98 20.71 -6.24 -35.27
N ARG A 99 20.20 -5.59 -36.31
CA ARG A 99 19.43 -6.27 -37.34
C ARG A 99 20.39 -7.16 -38.11
N GLY A 100 20.22 -8.45 -38.02
CA GLY A 100 20.96 -9.39 -38.85
C GLY A 100 20.63 -9.16 -40.33
N GLY A 101 21.62 -9.27 -41.18
CA GLY A 101 21.42 -9.32 -42.64
C GLY A 101 21.10 -10.75 -43.11
N ILE A 102 20.46 -10.86 -44.27
CA ILE A 102 20.28 -12.16 -44.91
C ILE A 102 21.66 -12.68 -45.34
N HIS A 103 21.95 -13.94 -45.01
CA HIS A 103 23.23 -14.56 -45.40
C HIS A 103 23.42 -14.45 -46.93
N PRO A 104 24.65 -14.11 -47.42
CA PRO A 104 24.89 -13.91 -48.86
C PRO A 104 24.42 -15.06 -49.74
N VAL A 105 24.59 -16.30 -49.29
CA VAL A 105 24.13 -17.49 -50.01
C VAL A 105 22.62 -17.49 -50.19
N ILE A 106 21.87 -17.17 -49.14
CA ILE A 106 20.40 -17.12 -49.21
C ILE A 106 19.97 -15.98 -50.14
N ARG A 107 20.64 -14.84 -50.07
CA ARG A 107 20.36 -13.71 -50.99
C ARG A 107 20.57 -14.11 -52.43
N THR A 108 21.69 -14.75 -52.76
CA THR A 108 21.98 -15.25 -54.11
C THR A 108 20.96 -16.27 -54.55
N TRP A 109 20.61 -17.19 -53.69
CA TRP A 109 19.58 -18.22 -53.94
C TRP A 109 18.21 -17.63 -54.21
N THR A 110 17.81 -16.64 -53.42
CA THR A 110 16.53 -15.93 -53.62
C THR A 110 16.51 -15.23 -54.96
N VAL A 111 17.60 -14.54 -55.35
CA VAL A 111 17.70 -13.86 -56.67
C VAL A 111 17.64 -14.89 -57.79
N SER A 112 18.43 -15.95 -57.70
CA SER A 112 18.42 -17.02 -58.74
C SER A 112 17.05 -17.69 -58.85
N TYR A 113 16.41 -17.99 -57.75
CA TYR A 113 15.09 -18.59 -57.73
C TYR A 113 14.03 -17.68 -58.37
N THR A 114 14.02 -16.42 -58.02
CA THR A 114 13.09 -15.43 -58.64
C THR A 114 13.32 -15.25 -60.10
N HIS A 115 14.57 -15.27 -60.57
CA HIS A 115 14.90 -15.17 -62.01
C HIS A 115 14.55 -16.43 -62.79
N LEU A 116 14.83 -17.62 -62.25
CA LEU A 116 14.56 -18.89 -62.93
C LEU A 116 13.08 -19.30 -62.90
N THR A 117 12.36 -18.85 -61.86
CA THR A 117 10.95 -19.15 -61.73
C THR A 117 10.01 -18.03 -62.20
N LEU A 118 10.58 -16.86 -62.59
CA LEU A 118 9.81 -15.87 -63.33
C LEU A 118 9.27 -16.54 -64.56
N PRO A 119 7.94 -16.60 -64.70
CA PRO A 119 7.32 -17.49 -65.63
C PRO A 119 7.67 -17.13 -67.08
N THR A 120 8.15 -18.10 -67.78
CA THR A 120 8.08 -18.17 -69.22
C THR A 120 6.60 -18.28 -69.68
N THR A 121 5.66 -17.91 -68.89
CA THR A 121 4.23 -17.79 -69.27
C THR A 121 3.96 -16.44 -69.87
N SER A 122 4.63 -16.11 -70.93
CA SER A 122 4.11 -15.22 -71.92
C SER A 122 3.44 -16.05 -72.98
N ARG A 123 2.15 -16.37 -72.80
CA ARG A 123 1.21 -16.69 -73.84
C ARG A 123 -0.16 -16.29 -73.36
#